data_7aa9efec8d9c7ac6c35da0ee01621d9a
#
_entry.id   7aa9efec8d9c7ac6c35da0ee01621d9a
#
_cell.length_a   1.000
_cell.length_b   1.000
_cell.length_c   1.000
_cell.angle_alpha   90.00
_cell.angle_beta   90.00
_cell.angle_gamma   90.00
#
_symmetry.space_group_name_H-M   'P 1'
#
loop_
_entity.id
_entity.type
_entity.pdbx_description
1 polymer ?
#
loop_
_entity_poly.entity_id
_entity_poly.type
_entity_poly.pdbx_seq_one_letter_code
_entity_poly.pdbx_strand_id
1 'polypeptide(L)'
;KVSATVNGKETTDITVEKTDSYEGVKLKVYNSGSDGDRVVLKVTWQIQHLLNLYSDIAVLNWFPISDWDKGFGQVDFTVDGLDASQGELYAHAGYFGKDPQVKRTSTGYQVHVDNLPASGKLELHAYWPMTSALRENNQAYLLNKTNKADFLKKEADIKKSKENFRRIFYVILPLVILSF
;
A
#
# COMPACT_ATOMS: atom_id res chain seq x y z
N LYS A 1 -8.82 -17.60 -2.28
CA LYS A 1 -9.08 -17.94 -3.68
C LYS A 1 -8.35 -16.91 -4.55
N VAL A 2 -7.61 -17.37 -5.56
CA VAL A 2 -6.90 -16.53 -6.53
C VAL A 2 -7.39 -16.88 -7.92
N SER A 3 -7.59 -15.89 -8.76
CA SER A 3 -7.86 -16.06 -10.19
C SER A 3 -7.10 -14.98 -10.97
N ALA A 4 -6.72 -15.29 -12.20
CA ALA A 4 -6.06 -14.32 -13.07
C ALA A 4 -6.57 -14.40 -14.51
N THR A 5 -6.49 -13.28 -15.21
CA THR A 5 -6.69 -13.21 -16.65
C THR A 5 -5.47 -12.58 -17.31
N VAL A 6 -5.13 -13.06 -18.50
CA VAL A 6 -4.10 -12.48 -19.36
C VAL A 6 -4.78 -11.99 -20.62
N ASN A 7 -4.64 -10.69 -20.92
CA ASN A 7 -5.31 -10.04 -22.05
C ASN A 7 -6.83 -10.32 -22.11
N GLY A 8 -7.48 -10.35 -20.93
CA GLY A 8 -8.92 -10.61 -20.78
C GLY A 8 -9.35 -12.07 -20.84
N LYS A 9 -8.44 -13.01 -21.07
CA LYS A 9 -8.73 -14.46 -21.05
C LYS A 9 -8.30 -15.08 -19.73
N GLU A 10 -9.14 -15.92 -19.14
CA GLU A 10 -8.77 -16.69 -17.94
C GLU A 10 -7.55 -17.57 -18.22
N THR A 11 -6.66 -17.65 -17.24
CA THR A 11 -5.48 -18.51 -17.27
C THR A 11 -5.48 -19.43 -16.06
N THR A 12 -5.11 -20.70 -16.30
CA THR A 12 -4.83 -21.70 -15.27
C THR A 12 -3.33 -21.86 -15.01
N ASP A 13 -2.50 -21.19 -15.83
CA ASP A 13 -1.04 -21.23 -15.69
C ASP A 13 -0.58 -20.29 -14.59
N ILE A 14 -0.93 -20.67 -13.36
CA ILE A 14 -0.69 -19.91 -12.14
C ILE A 14 -0.09 -20.85 -11.10
N THR A 15 1.01 -20.41 -10.45
CA THR A 15 1.51 -21.06 -9.25
C THR A 15 1.38 -20.13 -8.05
N VAL A 16 1.00 -20.69 -6.91
CA VAL A 16 0.90 -20.00 -5.62
C VAL A 16 1.85 -20.68 -4.66
N GLU A 17 2.90 -19.98 -4.26
CA GLU A 17 3.94 -20.48 -3.35
C GLU A 17 3.86 -19.70 -2.04
N LYS A 18 4.03 -20.38 -0.90
CA LYS A 18 4.26 -19.69 0.38
C LYS A 18 5.66 -19.08 0.35
N THR A 19 5.82 -17.92 0.97
CA THR A 19 7.12 -17.30 1.14
C THR A 19 7.70 -17.72 2.49
N ASP A 20 8.98 -18.09 2.52
CA ASP A 20 9.66 -18.55 3.73
C ASP A 20 10.12 -17.38 4.61
N SER A 21 10.22 -16.18 4.07
CA SER A 21 10.82 -15.01 4.72
C SER A 21 9.83 -14.07 5.40
N TYR A 22 8.54 -14.16 5.07
CA TYR A 22 7.46 -13.37 5.68
C TYR A 22 6.10 -14.02 5.46
N GLU A 23 5.10 -13.66 6.25
CA GLU A 23 3.73 -14.15 6.06
C GLU A 23 3.15 -13.60 4.75
N GLY A 24 3.16 -14.43 3.72
CA GLY A 24 2.66 -14.06 2.40
C GLY A 24 2.64 -15.22 1.42
N VAL A 25 2.20 -14.91 0.22
CA VAL A 25 2.21 -15.83 -0.92
C VAL A 25 2.84 -15.16 -2.12
N LYS A 26 3.65 -15.91 -2.84
CA LYS A 26 4.18 -15.53 -4.15
C LYS A 26 3.28 -16.10 -5.23
N LEU A 27 2.70 -15.22 -6.02
CA LEU A 27 1.91 -15.59 -7.17
C LEU A 27 2.76 -15.43 -8.43
N LYS A 28 2.88 -16.52 -9.21
CA LYS A 28 3.48 -16.48 -10.53
C LYS A 28 2.38 -16.74 -11.56
N VAL A 29 2.26 -15.85 -12.52
CA VAL A 29 1.35 -15.99 -13.66
C VAL A 29 2.21 -16.08 -14.90
N TYR A 30 2.15 -17.20 -15.59
CA TYR A 30 2.99 -17.43 -16.78
C TYR A 30 2.28 -16.92 -18.03
N ASN A 31 3.03 -16.30 -18.90
CA ASN A 31 2.57 -15.82 -20.19
C ASN A 31 3.73 -15.90 -21.20
N SER A 32 3.47 -16.41 -22.38
CA SER A 32 4.40 -16.35 -23.50
C SER A 32 4.23 -14.99 -24.21
N GLY A 33 5.33 -14.40 -24.62
CA GLY A 33 5.36 -13.14 -25.36
C GLY A 33 6.75 -12.82 -25.88
N SER A 34 6.84 -11.81 -26.73
CA SER A 34 8.08 -11.30 -27.31
C SER A 34 8.43 -9.95 -26.66
N ASP A 35 9.67 -9.52 -26.86
CA ASP A 35 10.09 -8.18 -26.43
C ASP A 35 9.24 -7.10 -27.11
N GLY A 36 8.77 -6.13 -26.33
CA GLY A 36 7.87 -5.07 -26.80
C GLY A 36 6.38 -5.42 -26.77
N ASP A 37 6.00 -6.65 -26.46
CA ASP A 37 4.59 -7.02 -26.33
C ASP A 37 3.93 -6.31 -25.15
N ARG A 38 2.71 -5.83 -25.36
CA ARG A 38 1.86 -5.30 -24.29
C ARG A 38 1.00 -6.39 -23.71
N VAL A 39 1.19 -6.69 -22.44
CA VAL A 39 0.39 -7.68 -21.70
C VAL A 39 -0.45 -6.97 -20.65
N VAL A 40 -1.74 -7.29 -20.59
CA VAL A 40 -2.65 -6.87 -19.54
C VAL A 40 -2.90 -8.06 -18.62
N LEU A 41 -2.34 -7.99 -17.41
CA LEU A 41 -2.54 -8.98 -16.36
C LEU A 41 -3.54 -8.44 -15.35
N LYS A 42 -4.62 -9.19 -15.10
CA LYS A 42 -5.55 -8.92 -14.00
C LYS A 42 -5.51 -10.10 -13.04
N VAL A 43 -5.17 -9.82 -11.79
CA VAL A 43 -5.21 -10.81 -10.70
C VAL A 43 -6.28 -10.39 -9.70
N THR A 44 -7.07 -11.34 -9.25
CA THR A 44 -8.07 -11.14 -8.20
C THR A 44 -7.79 -12.11 -7.07
N TRP A 45 -7.70 -11.57 -5.84
CA TRP A 45 -7.53 -12.39 -4.64
C TRP A 45 -8.36 -11.83 -3.49
N GLN A 46 -8.61 -12.66 -2.51
CA GLN A 46 -9.30 -12.29 -1.28
C GLN A 46 -8.34 -12.48 -0.11
N ILE A 47 -8.16 -11.43 0.66
CA ILE A 47 -7.36 -11.43 1.90
C ILE A 47 -8.34 -11.33 3.07
N GLN A 48 -8.23 -12.24 4.04
CA GLN A 48 -8.98 -12.18 5.29
C GLN A 48 -8.16 -11.48 6.36
N HIS A 49 -8.84 -10.81 7.29
CA HIS A 49 -8.23 -10.16 8.45
C HIS A 49 -7.15 -9.11 8.10
N LEU A 50 -7.35 -8.39 7.00
CA LEU A 50 -6.43 -7.34 6.56
C LEU A 50 -6.44 -6.10 7.48
N LEU A 51 -7.54 -5.89 8.22
CA LEU A 51 -7.67 -4.78 9.16
C LEU A 51 -7.29 -5.22 10.58
N ASN A 52 -6.49 -4.41 11.25
CA ASN A 52 -6.32 -4.47 12.70
C ASN A 52 -7.44 -3.70 13.38
N LEU A 53 -8.22 -4.38 14.22
CA LEU A 53 -9.41 -3.82 14.86
C LEU A 53 -9.11 -3.42 16.31
N TYR A 54 -9.07 -2.13 16.57
CA TYR A 54 -8.88 -1.56 17.89
C TYR A 54 -10.23 -1.13 18.50
N SER A 55 -10.25 -0.77 19.78
CA SER A 55 -11.49 -0.36 20.43
C SER A 55 -12.09 0.94 19.87
N ASP A 56 -11.25 1.81 19.28
CA ASP A 56 -11.62 3.13 18.75
C ASP A 56 -11.56 3.23 17.23
N ILE A 57 -10.68 2.47 16.58
CA ILE A 57 -10.48 2.51 15.13
C ILE A 57 -10.20 1.12 14.51
N ALA A 58 -10.51 0.98 13.23
CA ALA A 58 -10.00 -0.07 12.36
C ALA A 58 -8.82 0.48 11.55
N VAL A 59 -7.72 -0.23 11.50
CA VAL A 59 -6.47 0.20 10.86
C VAL A 59 -6.10 -0.73 9.71
N LEU A 60 -5.88 -0.15 8.54
CA LEU A 60 -5.19 -0.79 7.42
C LEU A 60 -3.70 -0.45 7.51
N ASN A 61 -2.83 -1.45 7.50
CA ASN A 61 -1.40 -1.31 7.25
C ASN A 61 -1.00 -2.37 6.23
N TRP A 62 -0.82 -1.98 4.99
CA TRP A 62 -0.63 -2.91 3.90
C TRP A 62 0.38 -2.39 2.88
N PHE A 63 1.22 -3.30 2.39
CA PHE A 63 2.17 -3.06 1.31
C PHE A 63 1.66 -3.76 0.03
N PRO A 64 0.81 -3.11 -0.78
CA PRO A 64 0.33 -3.71 -2.03
C PRO A 64 1.45 -3.93 -3.04
N ILE A 65 2.52 -3.16 -2.94
CA ILE A 65 3.72 -3.30 -3.77
C ILE A 65 4.94 -3.32 -2.86
N SER A 66 5.73 -4.40 -2.96
CA SER A 66 7.05 -4.55 -2.32
C SER A 66 7.90 -5.54 -3.11
N ASP A 67 9.20 -5.32 -3.13
CA ASP A 67 10.21 -6.26 -3.64
C ASP A 67 10.02 -6.72 -5.10
N TRP A 68 9.56 -5.83 -5.97
CA TRP A 68 9.49 -6.09 -7.40
C TRP A 68 10.82 -5.76 -8.09
N ASP A 69 11.30 -6.67 -8.94
CA ASP A 69 12.56 -6.51 -9.68
C ASP A 69 12.50 -5.39 -10.74
N LYS A 70 11.31 -5.00 -11.15
CA LYS A 70 11.04 -3.94 -12.12
C LYS A 70 10.27 -2.80 -11.48
N GLY A 71 10.56 -1.58 -11.91
CA GLY A 71 9.80 -0.41 -11.52
C GLY A 71 8.46 -0.30 -12.25
N PHE A 72 7.61 0.54 -11.71
CA PHE A 72 6.31 0.88 -12.31
C PHE A 72 6.34 2.33 -12.78
N GLY A 73 6.00 2.59 -14.03
CA GLY A 73 5.87 3.96 -14.54
C GLY A 73 4.73 4.71 -13.87
N GLN A 74 3.64 4.01 -13.57
CA GLN A 74 2.47 4.53 -12.91
C GLN A 74 1.82 3.44 -12.06
N VAL A 75 1.33 3.82 -10.88
CA VAL A 75 0.54 2.97 -9.99
C VAL A 75 -0.71 3.72 -9.57
N ASP A 76 -1.87 3.11 -9.81
CA ASP A 76 -3.16 3.61 -9.35
C ASP A 76 -3.82 2.57 -8.45
N PHE A 77 -4.24 3.02 -7.27
CA PHE A 77 -5.01 2.23 -6.31
C PHE A 77 -6.34 2.88 -6.00
N THR A 78 -7.37 2.05 -5.86
CA THR A 78 -8.66 2.44 -5.31
C THR A 78 -8.93 1.62 -4.06
N VAL A 79 -9.28 2.29 -2.97
CA VAL A 79 -9.69 1.69 -1.70
C VAL A 79 -11.13 2.09 -1.46
N ASP A 80 -12.04 1.13 -1.63
CA ASP A 80 -13.48 1.34 -1.50
C ASP A 80 -14.08 0.53 -0.34
N GLY A 81 -15.30 0.88 0.04
CA GLY A 81 -16.14 0.08 0.93
C GLY A 81 -16.09 0.48 2.40
N LEU A 82 -15.31 1.51 2.75
CA LEU A 82 -15.31 2.11 4.08
C LEU A 82 -15.61 3.61 3.95
N ASP A 83 -16.37 4.15 4.92
CA ASP A 83 -16.76 5.56 4.90
C ASP A 83 -15.54 6.48 5.02
N ALA A 84 -15.13 7.01 3.87
CA ALA A 84 -14.00 7.93 3.78
C ALA A 84 -14.27 9.28 4.45
N SER A 85 -15.52 9.63 4.75
CA SER A 85 -15.85 10.90 5.41
C SER A 85 -15.30 10.98 6.83
N GLN A 86 -15.12 9.83 7.49
CA GLN A 86 -14.69 9.73 8.88
C GLN A 86 -13.29 9.14 9.06
N GLY A 87 -12.74 8.55 7.98
CA GLY A 87 -11.42 7.94 7.99
C GLY A 87 -10.36 8.84 7.35
N GLU A 88 -9.13 8.36 7.35
CA GLU A 88 -8.03 8.98 6.65
C GLU A 88 -7.08 7.92 6.09
N LEU A 89 -6.56 8.16 4.88
CA LEU A 89 -5.59 7.29 4.23
C LEU A 89 -4.32 8.07 3.93
N TYR A 90 -3.20 7.49 4.30
CA TYR A 90 -1.85 7.91 3.99
C TYR A 90 -1.21 6.89 3.04
N ALA A 91 -0.41 7.38 2.11
CA ALA A 91 0.34 6.53 1.21
C ALA A 91 1.83 6.92 1.23
N HIS A 92 2.71 5.93 1.36
CA HIS A 92 4.14 6.14 1.48
C HIS A 92 4.88 5.35 0.40
N ALA A 93 5.71 6.03 -0.40
CA ALA A 93 6.53 5.43 -1.45
C ALA A 93 8.04 5.69 -1.25
N GLY A 94 8.50 5.67 0.01
CA GLY A 94 9.89 5.93 0.37
C GLY A 94 10.23 7.41 0.55
N TYR A 95 11.51 7.72 0.63
CA TYR A 95 12.03 9.06 0.95
C TYR A 95 12.32 9.90 -0.29
N PHE A 96 12.61 9.26 -1.41
CA PHE A 96 12.95 9.91 -2.68
C PHE A 96 11.73 10.00 -3.61
N GLY A 97 11.81 10.94 -4.55
CA GLY A 97 10.75 11.13 -5.54
C GLY A 97 9.58 11.96 -5.05
N LYS A 98 8.51 11.96 -5.85
CA LYS A 98 7.25 12.62 -5.51
C LYS A 98 6.49 11.78 -4.47
N ASP A 99 5.78 12.48 -3.59
CA ASP A 99 4.86 11.80 -2.68
C ASP A 99 3.66 11.23 -3.45
N PRO A 100 3.14 10.06 -3.05
CA PRO A 100 1.88 9.57 -3.54
C PRO A 100 0.77 10.61 -3.38
N GLN A 101 -0.05 10.76 -4.41
CA GLN A 101 -1.22 11.62 -4.35
C GLN A 101 -2.40 10.82 -3.83
N VAL A 102 -3.01 11.28 -2.74
CA VAL A 102 -4.19 10.65 -2.16
C VAL A 102 -5.39 11.58 -2.37
N LYS A 103 -6.42 11.07 -3.01
CA LYS A 103 -7.67 11.78 -3.25
C LYS A 103 -8.83 11.03 -2.60
N ARG A 104 -9.60 11.72 -1.78
CA ARG A 104 -10.86 11.21 -1.23
C ARG A 104 -11.93 11.17 -2.32
N THR A 105 -12.71 10.11 -2.35
CA THR A 105 -13.87 9.93 -3.25
C THR A 105 -15.16 9.80 -2.43
N SER A 106 -16.30 9.63 -3.08
CA SER A 106 -17.57 9.37 -2.40
C SER A 106 -17.63 8.00 -1.72
N THR A 107 -16.82 7.03 -2.16
CA THR A 107 -16.86 5.63 -1.68
C THR A 107 -15.57 5.19 -1.00
N GLY A 108 -14.54 6.05 -0.97
CA GLY A 108 -13.24 5.69 -0.42
C GLY A 108 -12.11 6.64 -0.83
N TYR A 109 -11.01 6.09 -1.30
CA TYR A 109 -9.81 6.84 -1.68
C TYR A 109 -9.24 6.35 -3.01
N GLN A 110 -8.62 7.27 -3.75
CA GLN A 110 -7.74 6.97 -4.87
C GLN A 110 -6.32 7.37 -4.50
N VAL A 111 -5.36 6.51 -4.83
CA VAL A 111 -3.93 6.75 -4.63
C VAL A 111 -3.23 6.65 -5.98
N HIS A 112 -2.45 7.67 -6.31
CA HIS A 112 -1.68 7.74 -7.53
C HIS A 112 -0.19 7.93 -7.22
N VAL A 113 0.67 7.15 -7.88
CA VAL A 113 2.13 7.22 -7.74
C VAL A 113 2.76 7.21 -9.13
N ASP A 114 3.57 8.22 -9.42
CA ASP A 114 4.42 8.28 -10.61
C ASP A 114 5.79 7.64 -10.33
N ASN A 115 6.26 6.80 -11.25
CA ASN A 115 7.63 6.30 -11.28
C ASN A 115 8.09 5.64 -9.97
N LEU A 116 7.39 4.59 -9.54
CA LEU A 116 7.87 3.75 -8.45
C LEU A 116 9.07 2.91 -8.94
N PRO A 117 10.28 3.10 -8.39
CA PRO A 117 11.48 2.41 -8.89
C PRO A 117 11.45 0.91 -8.60
N ALA A 118 12.35 0.15 -9.24
CA ALA A 118 12.62 -1.23 -8.87
C ALA A 118 12.96 -1.33 -7.37
N SER A 119 12.49 -2.37 -6.72
CA SER A 119 12.55 -2.57 -5.26
C SER A 119 11.85 -1.47 -4.45
N GLY A 120 11.13 -0.56 -5.11
CA GLY A 120 10.29 0.44 -4.47
C GLY A 120 9.12 -0.21 -3.73
N LYS A 121 8.74 0.40 -2.61
CA LYS A 121 7.61 -0.05 -1.79
C LYS A 121 6.52 1.00 -1.80
N LEU A 122 5.27 0.56 -1.88
CA LEU A 122 4.11 1.39 -1.62
C LEU A 122 3.41 0.84 -0.39
N GLU A 123 3.36 1.64 0.68
CA GLU A 123 2.58 1.38 1.89
C GLU A 123 1.28 2.18 1.84
N LEU A 124 0.17 1.52 2.12
CA LEU A 124 -1.12 2.14 2.40
C LEU A 124 -1.40 2.01 3.89
N HIS A 125 -1.49 3.13 4.58
CA HIS A 125 -1.74 3.21 6.00
C HIS A 125 -2.99 4.07 6.23
N ALA A 126 -4.06 3.47 6.75
CA ALA A 126 -5.33 4.15 6.89
C ALA A 126 -6.04 3.77 8.18
N TYR A 127 -6.92 4.65 8.64
CA TYR A 127 -7.82 4.33 9.75
C TYR A 127 -9.25 4.78 9.46
N TRP A 128 -10.19 4.09 10.09
CA TRP A 128 -11.61 4.43 10.14
C TRP A 128 -12.10 4.28 11.57
N PRO A 129 -13.09 5.08 12.01
CA PRO A 129 -13.72 4.86 13.31
C PRO A 129 -14.27 3.45 13.44
N MET A 130 -14.15 2.87 14.63
CA MET A 130 -14.78 1.58 14.93
C MET A 130 -16.30 1.74 14.94
N THR A 131 -16.97 0.98 14.08
CA THR A 131 -18.44 0.93 14.03
C THR A 131 -18.97 -0.27 14.81
N SER A 132 -20.26 -0.21 15.22
CA SER A 132 -20.93 -1.35 15.88
C SER A 132 -20.90 -2.59 14.99
N ALA A 133 -21.16 -2.45 13.69
CA ALA A 133 -21.15 -3.55 12.74
C ALA A 133 -19.78 -4.21 12.60
N LEU A 134 -18.68 -3.41 12.51
CA LEU A 134 -17.31 -3.95 12.50
C LEU A 134 -17.00 -4.71 13.80
N ARG A 135 -17.42 -4.15 14.94
CA ARG A 135 -17.20 -4.75 16.26
C ARG A 135 -17.93 -6.08 16.40
N GLU A 136 -19.22 -6.11 16.11
CA GLU A 136 -20.08 -7.30 16.30
C GLU A 136 -19.64 -8.46 15.40
N ASN A 137 -19.31 -8.18 14.14
CA ASN A 137 -18.90 -9.19 13.18
C ASN A 137 -17.48 -9.73 13.39
N ASN A 138 -16.67 -9.10 14.25
CA ASN A 138 -15.23 -9.41 14.38
C ASN A 138 -14.76 -9.50 15.85
N GLN A 139 -15.63 -9.84 16.78
CA GLN A 139 -15.31 -9.84 18.23
C GLN A 139 -14.05 -10.65 18.58
N ALA A 140 -13.84 -11.79 17.92
CA ALA A 140 -12.68 -12.66 18.15
C ALA A 140 -11.33 -12.02 17.78
N TYR A 141 -11.34 -10.97 16.95
CA TYR A 141 -10.14 -10.28 16.44
C TYR A 141 -9.97 -8.87 16.99
N LEU A 142 -10.84 -8.48 17.93
CA LEU A 142 -10.83 -7.13 18.52
C LEU A 142 -9.69 -6.99 19.53
N LEU A 143 -8.84 -6.00 19.32
CA LEU A 143 -7.81 -5.60 20.25
C LEU A 143 -8.41 -4.64 21.30
N ASN A 144 -8.43 -5.04 22.59
CA ASN A 144 -8.99 -4.27 23.70
C ASN A 144 -8.09 -3.10 24.13
N LYS A 145 -7.67 -2.28 23.17
CA LYS A 145 -6.90 -1.05 23.38
C LYS A 145 -7.26 -0.01 22.32
N THR A 146 -7.09 1.27 22.65
CA THR A 146 -7.18 2.38 21.69
C THR A 146 -5.90 2.48 20.88
N ASN A 147 -5.97 3.06 19.67
CA ASN A 147 -4.81 3.22 18.81
C ASN A 147 -4.79 4.52 17.97
N LYS A 148 -5.85 5.30 17.94
CA LYS A 148 -5.93 6.51 17.09
C LYS A 148 -4.80 7.50 17.37
N ALA A 149 -4.51 7.74 18.64
CA ALA A 149 -3.44 8.67 19.03
C ALA A 149 -2.06 8.17 18.56
N ASP A 150 -1.77 6.88 18.73
CA ASP A 150 -0.50 6.28 18.32
C ASP A 150 -0.38 6.26 16.79
N PHE A 151 -1.49 5.97 16.08
CA PHE A 151 -1.56 6.04 14.63
C PHE A 151 -1.18 7.44 14.11
N LEU A 152 -1.85 8.47 14.60
CA LEU A 152 -1.61 9.86 14.18
C LEU A 152 -0.20 10.34 14.53
N LYS A 153 0.31 9.92 15.69
CA LYS A 153 1.70 10.20 16.07
C LYS A 153 2.68 9.55 15.10
N LYS A 154 2.47 8.28 14.75
CA LYS A 154 3.32 7.57 13.76
C LYS A 154 3.35 8.31 12.42
N GLU A 155 2.19 8.76 11.92
CA GLU A 155 2.10 9.52 10.68
C GLU A 155 2.86 10.86 10.76
N ALA A 156 2.72 11.59 11.87
CA ALA A 156 3.46 12.83 12.11
C ALA A 156 4.98 12.59 12.16
N ASP A 157 5.42 11.51 12.79
CA ASP A 157 6.83 11.14 12.88
C ASP A 157 7.39 10.74 11.50
N ILE A 158 6.64 9.99 10.68
CA ILE A 158 7.01 9.64 9.30
C ILE A 158 7.18 10.92 8.47
N LYS A 159 6.21 11.82 8.52
CA LYS A 159 6.25 13.11 7.80
C LYS A 159 7.49 13.92 8.20
N LYS A 160 7.71 14.11 9.50
CA LYS A 160 8.87 14.83 10.03
C LYS A 160 10.20 14.20 9.62
N SER A 161 10.30 12.88 9.68
CA SER A 161 11.48 12.12 9.26
C SER A 161 11.80 12.34 7.78
N LYS A 162 10.76 12.31 6.93
CA LYS A 162 10.87 12.53 5.49
C LYS A 162 11.30 13.97 5.15
N GLU A 163 10.71 14.95 5.81
CA GLU A 163 11.09 16.36 5.67
C GLU A 163 12.55 16.60 6.08
N ASN A 164 12.98 16.06 7.21
CA ASN A 164 14.35 16.15 7.69
C ASN A 164 15.34 15.50 6.72
N PHE A 165 15.02 14.29 6.23
CA PHE A 165 15.83 13.57 5.25
C PHE A 165 15.99 14.38 3.96
N ARG A 166 14.91 14.91 3.42
CA ARG A 166 14.92 15.76 2.21
C ARG A 166 15.74 17.03 2.44
N ARG A 167 15.62 17.67 3.58
CA ARG A 167 16.41 18.87 3.94
C ARG A 167 17.90 18.55 3.97
N ILE A 168 18.30 17.43 4.58
CA ILE A 168 19.71 17.02 4.62
C ILE A 168 20.20 16.73 3.20
N PHE A 169 19.47 15.94 2.45
CA PHE A 169 19.92 15.44 1.15
C PHE A 169 19.93 16.53 0.06
N TYR A 170 18.89 17.34 -0.02
CA TYR A 170 18.73 18.31 -1.11
C TYR A 170 19.26 19.71 -0.79
N VAL A 171 19.49 20.04 0.48
CA VAL A 171 19.94 21.37 0.89
C VAL A 171 21.32 21.31 1.52
N ILE A 172 21.50 20.53 2.56
CA ILE A 172 22.74 20.53 3.35
C ILE A 172 23.88 19.86 2.58
N LEU A 173 23.67 18.68 2.04
CA LEU A 173 24.70 17.92 1.33
C LEU A 173 25.29 18.69 0.12
N PRO A 174 24.50 19.30 -0.79
CA PRO A 174 25.04 20.13 -1.86
C PRO A 174 25.85 21.33 -1.37
N LEU A 175 25.41 22.00 -0.29
CA LEU A 175 26.15 23.14 0.29
C LEU A 175 27.51 22.70 0.84
N VAL A 176 27.58 21.55 1.49
CA VAL A 176 28.85 20.98 1.96
C VAL A 176 29.77 20.65 0.81
N ILE A 177 29.27 20.04 -0.27
CA ILE A 177 30.08 19.71 -1.44
C ILE A 177 30.62 20.97 -2.14
N LEU A 178 29.84 22.05 -2.21
CA LEU A 178 30.24 23.31 -2.82
C LEU A 178 31.25 24.12 -1.99
N SER A 179 31.45 23.75 -0.72
CA SER A 179 32.38 24.42 0.20
C SER A 179 33.81 23.86 0.17
N PHE A 180 34.03 22.82 -0.61
CA PHE A 180 35.36 22.24 -0.88
C PHE A 180 35.80 22.48 -2.32
#